data_175775882f73b6bb087e8b8d06172a94
#
_entry.id   175775882f73b6bb087e8b8d06172a94
#
_cell.length_a   1.000
_cell.length_b   1.000
_cell.length_c   1.000
_cell.angle_alpha   90.00
_cell.angle_beta   90.00
_cell.angle_gamma   90.00
#
_symmetry.space_group_name_H-M   'P 1'
#
loop_
_entity.id
_entity.type
_entity.pdbx_description
1 polymer ?
#
loop_
_entity_poly.entity_id
_entity_poly.type
_entity_poly.pdbx_seq_one_letter_code
_entity_poly.pdbx_strand_id
1 'polypeptide(L)'
;MRRIRALGMALCIVIAPLPVLAVDPPYQAQMERLSEILGSLYMLSPLCGDVTTDWRGQMAELIELDEPDEDRRARLAGAFNAGYEAYARFYRSCTPSAQTAIARLLAEGDTLARDIHQRYAE
;
A
#
# COMPACT_ATOMS: atom_id res chain seq x y z
N MET A 1 28.75 38.65 -59.84
CA MET A 1 29.02 38.27 -58.43
C MET A 1 27.76 37.75 -57.80
N ARG A 2 27.63 36.44 -57.73
CA ARG A 2 26.47 35.80 -57.07
C ARG A 2 26.77 35.57 -55.61
N ARG A 3 26.05 36.23 -54.72
CA ARG A 3 26.15 35.99 -53.27
C ARG A 3 25.19 34.83 -52.95
N ILE A 4 25.77 33.68 -52.64
CA ILE A 4 25.03 32.52 -52.10
C ILE A 4 24.79 32.81 -50.62
N ARG A 5 23.53 33.02 -50.24
CA ARG A 5 23.11 33.10 -48.83
C ARG A 5 22.83 31.64 -48.42
N ALA A 6 23.72 31.12 -47.60
CA ALA A 6 23.48 29.86 -46.93
C ALA A 6 22.48 30.09 -45.78
N LEU A 7 21.25 29.59 -45.95
CA LEU A 7 20.29 29.49 -44.86
C LEU A 7 20.71 28.28 -43.95
N GLY A 8 21.29 28.63 -42.84
CA GLY A 8 21.52 27.66 -41.75
C GLY A 8 20.20 27.30 -41.10
N MET A 9 19.71 26.10 -41.40
CA MET A 9 18.52 25.52 -40.73
C MET A 9 18.98 24.98 -39.41
N ALA A 10 18.73 25.72 -38.30
CA ALA A 10 18.98 25.26 -36.95
C ALA A 10 17.95 24.17 -36.59
N LEU A 11 18.38 22.93 -36.52
CA LEU A 11 17.58 21.79 -36.08
C LEU A 11 17.48 21.85 -34.56
N CYS A 12 16.39 22.39 -34.02
CA CYS A 12 16.10 22.34 -32.57
C CYS A 12 15.67 20.92 -32.23
N ILE A 13 16.57 20.15 -31.65
CA ILE A 13 16.27 18.84 -31.06
C ILE A 13 15.53 19.10 -29.75
N VAL A 14 14.21 18.92 -29.75
CA VAL A 14 13.39 18.95 -28.55
C VAL A 14 13.59 17.63 -27.83
N ILE A 15 14.40 17.63 -26.78
CA ILE A 15 14.54 16.46 -25.89
C ILE A 15 13.33 16.46 -24.98
N ALA A 16 12.31 15.65 -25.33
CA ALA A 16 11.17 15.43 -24.44
C ALA A 16 11.60 14.56 -23.25
N PRO A 17 11.30 14.97 -21.98
CA PRO A 17 11.59 14.10 -20.84
C PRO A 17 10.74 12.85 -20.93
N LEU A 18 11.38 11.66 -20.90
CA LEU A 18 10.69 10.38 -20.80
C LEU A 18 10.10 10.25 -19.40
N PRO A 19 8.85 9.75 -19.25
CA PRO A 19 8.28 9.49 -17.93
C PRO A 19 9.12 8.41 -17.24
N VAL A 20 9.70 8.74 -16.08
CA VAL A 20 10.37 7.78 -15.22
C VAL A 20 9.30 7.04 -14.45
N LEU A 21 9.11 5.74 -14.74
CA LEU A 21 8.25 4.88 -13.92
C LEU A 21 8.97 4.64 -12.59
N ALA A 22 8.30 5.06 -11.49
CA ALA A 22 8.79 4.77 -10.16
C ALA A 22 8.79 3.25 -9.93
N VAL A 23 9.95 2.72 -9.48
CA VAL A 23 10.08 1.30 -9.12
C VAL A 23 9.59 1.13 -7.69
N ASP A 24 8.73 0.11 -7.46
CA ASP A 24 8.28 -0.23 -6.12
C ASP A 24 9.46 -0.68 -5.25
N PRO A 25 9.44 -0.32 -3.96
CA PRO A 25 10.40 -0.88 -3.03
C PRO A 25 10.19 -2.40 -2.90
N PRO A 26 11.24 -3.17 -2.53
CA PRO A 26 11.17 -4.63 -2.47
C PRO A 26 10.15 -5.16 -1.44
N TYR A 27 9.73 -4.34 -0.48
CA TYR A 27 8.74 -4.70 0.53
C TYR A 27 7.29 -4.31 0.15
N GLN A 28 7.03 -3.81 -1.05
CA GLN A 28 5.70 -3.33 -1.43
C GLN A 28 4.63 -4.42 -1.31
N ALA A 29 4.90 -5.63 -1.79
CA ALA A 29 3.95 -6.73 -1.69
C ALA A 29 3.61 -7.10 -0.24
N GLN A 30 4.60 -7.09 0.65
CA GLN A 30 4.41 -7.33 2.08
C GLN A 30 3.60 -6.21 2.75
N MET A 31 3.83 -4.96 2.36
CA MET A 31 3.06 -3.81 2.82
C MET A 31 1.60 -3.89 2.38
N GLU A 32 1.33 -4.30 1.15
CA GLU A 32 -0.03 -4.50 0.66
C GLU A 32 -0.73 -5.62 1.46
N ARG A 33 -0.05 -6.73 1.72
CA ARG A 33 -0.61 -7.80 2.56
C ARG A 33 -0.86 -7.33 4.00
N LEU A 34 0.05 -6.58 4.58
CA LEU A 34 -0.14 -6.00 5.92
C LEU A 34 -1.35 -5.05 5.94
N SER A 35 -1.50 -4.23 4.93
CA SER A 35 -2.65 -3.32 4.78
C SER A 35 -3.97 -4.08 4.68
N GLU A 36 -4.01 -5.16 3.93
CA GLU A 36 -5.16 -6.07 3.83
C GLU A 36 -5.51 -6.67 5.20
N ILE A 37 -4.51 -7.11 5.96
CA ILE A 37 -4.70 -7.63 7.33
C ILE A 37 -5.28 -6.56 8.24
N LEU A 38 -4.77 -5.34 8.21
CA LEU A 38 -5.29 -4.23 9.02
C LEU A 38 -6.76 -3.93 8.68
N GLY A 39 -7.13 -3.95 7.40
CA GLY A 39 -8.52 -3.78 6.96
C GLY A 39 -9.43 -4.92 7.43
N SER A 40 -8.93 -6.15 7.37
CA SER A 40 -9.63 -7.33 7.87
C SER A 40 -9.88 -7.26 9.38
N LEU A 41 -8.87 -6.86 10.15
CA LEU A 41 -8.99 -6.68 11.61
C LEU A 41 -9.89 -5.50 11.97
N TYR A 42 -9.86 -4.43 11.19
CA TYR A 42 -10.77 -3.30 11.36
C TYR A 42 -12.25 -3.73 11.27
N MET A 43 -12.53 -4.70 10.39
CA MET A 43 -13.87 -5.26 10.26
C MET A 43 -14.19 -6.30 11.37
N LEU A 44 -13.30 -7.23 11.63
CA LEU A 44 -13.56 -8.38 12.49
C LEU A 44 -13.47 -8.11 13.99
N SER A 45 -12.47 -7.34 14.41
CA SER A 45 -12.16 -7.17 15.84
C SER A 45 -13.32 -6.58 16.64
N PRO A 46 -14.04 -5.55 16.15
CA PRO A 46 -15.20 -5.01 16.86
C PRO A 46 -16.33 -6.02 17.05
N LEU A 47 -16.51 -6.96 16.13
CA LEU A 47 -17.53 -8.02 16.26
C LEU A 47 -17.28 -8.91 17.47
N CYS A 48 -16.01 -9.13 17.82
CA CYS A 48 -15.60 -9.96 18.94
C CYS A 48 -15.21 -9.16 20.19
N GLY A 49 -15.62 -7.89 20.26
CA GLY A 49 -15.52 -7.05 21.47
C GLY A 49 -14.28 -6.19 21.59
N ASP A 50 -13.32 -6.27 20.66
CA ASP A 50 -12.19 -5.34 20.64
C ASP A 50 -12.60 -4.04 19.95
N VAL A 51 -12.96 -3.04 20.74
CA VAL A 51 -13.31 -1.68 20.29
C VAL A 51 -12.23 -0.67 20.66
N THR A 52 -11.10 -1.11 21.20
CA THR A 52 -10.04 -0.24 21.71
C THR A 52 -8.87 -0.09 20.74
N THR A 53 -8.61 -1.08 19.90
CA THR A 53 -7.52 -1.03 18.91
C THR A 53 -7.95 -0.21 17.71
N ASP A 54 -7.18 0.84 17.42
CA ASP A 54 -7.42 1.72 16.27
C ASP A 54 -6.69 1.17 15.02
N TRP A 55 -7.27 0.15 14.41
CA TRP A 55 -6.69 -0.47 13.20
C TRP A 55 -6.58 0.50 12.02
N ARG A 56 -7.55 1.39 11.90
CA ARG A 56 -7.52 2.42 10.85
C ARG A 56 -6.44 3.45 11.10
N GLY A 57 -6.25 3.84 12.35
CA GLY A 57 -5.17 4.74 12.75
C GLY A 57 -3.80 4.11 12.54
N GLN A 58 -3.65 2.82 12.80
CA GLN A 58 -2.42 2.08 12.49
C GLN A 58 -2.11 2.07 10.98
N MET A 59 -3.13 1.91 10.14
CA MET A 59 -2.94 2.03 8.70
C MET A 59 -2.49 3.43 8.28
N ALA A 60 -3.10 4.47 8.83
CA ALA A 60 -2.71 5.84 8.55
C ALA A 60 -1.26 6.13 8.97
N GLU A 61 -0.85 5.64 10.11
CA GLU A 61 0.53 5.75 10.60
C GLU A 61 1.53 5.01 9.69
N LEU A 62 1.17 3.81 9.24
CA LEU A 62 1.98 3.03 8.32
C LEU A 62 2.24 3.79 7.02
N ILE A 63 1.22 4.41 6.45
CA ILE A 63 1.33 5.25 5.25
C ILE A 63 2.21 6.47 5.53
N GLU A 64 2.02 7.14 6.65
CA GLU A 64 2.81 8.32 7.01
C GLU A 64 4.30 7.99 7.15
N LEU A 65 4.63 6.87 7.79
CA LEU A 65 6.02 6.44 7.99
C LEU A 65 6.70 5.99 6.68
N ASP A 66 5.97 5.31 5.81
CA ASP A 66 6.52 4.82 4.53
C ASP A 66 6.63 5.91 3.47
N GLU A 67 5.88 6.98 3.57
CA GLU A 67 5.85 8.08 2.60
C GLU A 67 5.70 7.60 1.14
N PRO A 68 4.72 6.72 0.83
CA PRO A 68 4.58 6.19 -0.51
C PRO A 68 4.19 7.28 -1.51
N ASP A 69 4.59 7.10 -2.77
CA ASP A 69 4.04 7.90 -3.86
C ASP A 69 2.51 7.69 -4.00
N GLU A 70 1.88 8.48 -4.85
CA GLU A 70 0.42 8.47 -4.98
C GLU A 70 -0.11 7.09 -5.45
N ASP A 71 0.58 6.44 -6.39
CA ASP A 71 0.20 5.11 -6.88
C ASP A 71 0.32 4.04 -5.79
N ARG A 72 1.43 4.00 -5.08
CA ARG A 72 1.62 3.07 -3.97
C ARG A 72 0.62 3.30 -2.85
N ARG A 73 0.35 4.57 -2.51
CA ARG A 73 -0.66 4.95 -1.52
C ARG A 73 -2.04 4.41 -1.90
N ALA A 74 -2.45 4.56 -3.15
CA ALA A 74 -3.73 4.06 -3.65
C ALA A 74 -3.80 2.53 -3.56
N ARG A 75 -2.73 1.82 -3.86
CA ARG A 75 -2.66 0.36 -3.74
C ARG A 75 -2.73 -0.12 -2.28
N LEU A 76 -2.06 0.56 -1.36
CA LEU A 76 -2.13 0.26 0.07
C LEU A 76 -3.54 0.51 0.62
N ALA A 77 -4.15 1.63 0.29
CA ALA A 77 -5.52 1.93 0.68
C ALA A 77 -6.53 0.94 0.07
N GLY A 78 -6.33 0.56 -1.20
CA GLY A 78 -7.13 -0.47 -1.87
C GLY A 78 -7.00 -1.85 -1.21
N ALA A 79 -5.80 -2.23 -0.77
CA ALA A 79 -5.56 -3.48 -0.04
C ALA A 79 -6.29 -3.49 1.31
N PHE A 80 -6.24 -2.39 2.06
CA PHE A 80 -7.01 -2.23 3.31
C PHE A 80 -8.51 -2.43 3.06
N ASN A 81 -9.06 -1.74 2.08
CA ASN A 81 -10.47 -1.86 1.72
C ASN A 81 -10.83 -3.28 1.27
N ALA A 82 -9.96 -3.95 0.50
CA ALA A 82 -10.17 -5.32 0.07
C ALA A 82 -10.22 -6.29 1.25
N GLY A 83 -9.36 -6.12 2.24
CA GLY A 83 -9.38 -6.90 3.47
C GLY A 83 -10.68 -6.73 4.26
N TYR A 84 -11.11 -5.49 4.43
CA TYR A 84 -12.40 -5.18 5.06
C TYR A 84 -13.58 -5.86 4.33
N GLU A 85 -13.67 -5.67 3.03
CA GLU A 85 -14.76 -6.20 2.19
C GLU A 85 -14.79 -7.73 2.17
N ALA A 86 -13.63 -8.38 2.17
CA ALA A 86 -13.53 -9.84 2.15
C ALA A 86 -14.24 -10.49 3.34
N TYR A 87 -14.14 -9.89 4.52
CA TYR A 87 -14.79 -10.40 5.74
C TYR A 87 -16.19 -9.83 5.96
N ALA A 88 -16.45 -8.58 5.58
CA ALA A 88 -17.75 -7.95 5.72
C ALA A 88 -18.88 -8.71 5.00
N ARG A 89 -18.56 -9.43 3.93
CA ARG A 89 -19.52 -10.24 3.17
C ARG A 89 -20.06 -11.43 3.96
N PHE A 90 -19.25 -12.00 4.88
CA PHE A 90 -19.56 -13.28 5.52
C PHE A 90 -19.80 -13.18 7.02
N TYR A 91 -19.34 -12.12 7.66
CA TYR A 91 -19.39 -12.01 9.11
C TYR A 91 -20.21 -10.79 9.54
N ARG A 92 -21.20 -11.04 10.43
CA ARG A 92 -22.04 -10.01 11.06
C ARG A 92 -22.07 -10.11 12.57
N SER A 93 -21.48 -11.17 13.10
CA SER A 93 -21.39 -11.45 14.54
C SER A 93 -20.10 -12.19 14.86
N CYS A 94 -19.74 -12.19 16.14
CA CYS A 94 -18.58 -12.97 16.58
C CYS A 94 -18.94 -14.47 16.57
N THR A 95 -18.29 -15.23 15.72
CA THR A 95 -18.40 -16.67 15.61
C THR A 95 -17.06 -17.31 15.98
N PRO A 96 -17.00 -18.63 16.27
CA PRO A 96 -15.71 -19.32 16.43
C PRO A 96 -14.80 -19.16 15.20
N SER A 97 -15.38 -19.14 14.01
CA SER A 97 -14.64 -18.89 12.77
C SER A 97 -14.06 -17.47 12.71
N ALA A 98 -14.81 -16.46 13.16
CA ALA A 98 -14.33 -15.09 13.26
C ALA A 98 -13.15 -14.99 14.26
N GLN A 99 -13.27 -15.61 15.41
CA GLN A 99 -12.20 -15.65 16.43
C GLN A 99 -10.92 -16.31 15.89
N THR A 100 -11.05 -17.40 15.17
CA THR A 100 -9.93 -18.08 14.52
C THR A 100 -9.29 -17.20 13.45
N ALA A 101 -10.08 -16.53 12.64
CA ALA A 101 -9.59 -15.60 11.62
C ALA A 101 -8.81 -14.45 12.26
N ILE A 102 -9.33 -13.84 13.32
CA ILE A 102 -8.65 -12.76 14.07
C ILE A 102 -7.28 -13.25 14.57
N ALA A 103 -7.24 -14.40 15.22
CA ALA A 103 -5.99 -14.96 15.76
C ALA A 103 -4.93 -15.18 14.66
N ARG A 104 -5.33 -15.73 13.52
CA ARG A 104 -4.42 -15.94 12.38
C ARG A 104 -3.95 -14.63 11.76
N LEU A 105 -4.83 -13.66 11.59
CA LEU A 105 -4.50 -12.36 11.03
C LEU A 105 -3.55 -11.58 11.94
N LEU A 106 -3.76 -11.63 13.25
CA LEU A 106 -2.84 -11.02 14.22
C LEU A 106 -1.45 -11.65 14.16
N ALA A 107 -1.37 -12.98 14.10
CA ALA A 107 -0.09 -13.68 14.00
C ALA A 107 0.64 -13.37 12.70
N GLU A 108 -0.05 -13.40 11.56
CA GLU A 108 0.53 -13.07 10.26
C GLU A 108 0.97 -11.61 10.19
N GLY A 109 0.14 -10.69 10.66
CA GLY A 109 0.45 -9.26 10.68
C GLY A 109 1.68 -8.95 11.53
N ASP A 110 1.81 -9.57 12.69
CA ASP A 110 2.98 -9.43 13.55
C ASP A 110 4.26 -9.95 12.87
N THR A 111 4.18 -11.10 12.22
CA THR A 111 5.30 -11.67 11.46
C THR A 111 5.71 -10.78 10.30
N LEU A 112 4.76 -10.27 9.51
CA LEU A 112 5.04 -9.38 8.39
C LEU A 112 5.65 -8.06 8.85
N ALA A 113 5.12 -7.45 9.89
CA ALA A 113 5.63 -6.19 10.42
C ALA A 113 7.08 -6.34 10.91
N ARG A 114 7.38 -7.41 11.62
CA ARG A 114 8.75 -7.70 12.06
C ARG A 114 9.69 -7.99 10.90
N ASP A 115 9.23 -8.75 9.92
CA ASP A 115 10.02 -9.11 8.74
C ASP A 115 10.39 -7.88 7.90
N ILE A 116 9.43 -7.00 7.66
CA ILE A 116 9.67 -5.72 6.98
C ILE A 116 10.67 -4.88 7.77
N HIS A 117 10.48 -4.76 9.08
CA HIS A 117 11.37 -3.98 9.94
C HIS A 117 12.81 -4.52 9.94
N GLN A 118 12.98 -5.83 10.09
CA GLN A 118 14.30 -6.45 10.16
C GLN A 118 15.06 -6.40 8.85
N ARG A 119 14.38 -6.52 7.72
CA ARG A 119 15.03 -6.59 6.40
C ARG A 119 15.27 -5.23 5.76
N TYR A 120 14.40 -4.25 6.02
CA TYR A 120 14.35 -3.01 5.24
C TYR A 120 14.46 -1.73 6.07
N ALA A 121 14.34 -1.80 7.39
CA ALA A 121 14.60 -0.65 8.25
C ALA A 121 16.11 -0.46 8.43
N GLU A 122 16.58 0.73 8.11
CA GLU A 122 17.96 1.16 8.34
C GLU A 122 18.07 1.96 9.64
#